data_50673976e6a5f9c480e4804159aaa800
#
_entry.id   50673976e6a5f9c480e4804159aaa800
#
_cell.length_a   1.000
_cell.length_b   1.000
_cell.length_c   1.000
_cell.angle_alpha   90.00
_cell.angle_beta   90.00
_cell.angle_gamma   90.00
#
_symmetry.space_group_name_H-M   'P 1'
#
loop_
_entity.id
_entity.type
_entity.pdbx_description
1 polymer ?
#
loop_
_entity_poly.entity_id
_entity_poly.type
_entity_poly.pdbx_seq_one_letter_code
_entity_poly.pdbx_strand_id
1 'polypeptide(L)'
;MKEKVVLAYSGGLDTTAVIPWLKENYDYDVVCCCVNVGQGNEIDGLQERAKLSGAEKLYILDVVDEFCDEYVAPCVQANATYENEYLLGTSMARPLIAKKLVEIARKEGYKNGNYKDKWRHNSSKRFFGIRIKCRH
;
A
#
# COMPACT_ATOMS: atom_id res chain seq x y z
N MET A 1 -10.16 7.87 -20.73
CA MET A 1 -9.03 7.84 -19.76
C MET A 1 -9.30 6.65 -18.85
N LYS A 2 -8.33 5.74 -18.69
CA LYS A 2 -8.49 4.56 -17.84
C LYS A 2 -8.57 4.98 -16.37
N GLU A 3 -9.35 4.25 -15.59
CA GLU A 3 -9.35 4.45 -14.13
C GLU A 3 -8.03 3.95 -13.55
N LYS A 4 -7.48 4.68 -12.57
CA LYS A 4 -6.26 4.28 -11.88
C LYS A 4 -6.56 3.59 -10.55
N VAL A 5 -5.69 2.69 -10.14
CA VAL A 5 -5.68 2.11 -8.81
C VAL A 5 -4.29 2.24 -8.20
N VAL A 6 -4.21 2.71 -6.96
CA VAL A 6 -2.96 2.66 -6.18
C VAL A 6 -2.98 1.41 -5.34
N LEU A 7 -2.03 0.53 -5.58
CA LEU A 7 -1.89 -0.77 -4.93
C LEU A 7 -0.74 -0.73 -3.92
N ALA A 8 -1.00 -1.13 -2.66
CA ALA A 8 0.06 -1.44 -1.73
C ALA A 8 0.85 -2.65 -2.24
N TYR A 9 2.13 -2.47 -2.50
CA TYR A 9 2.96 -3.45 -3.19
C TYR A 9 4.15 -3.85 -2.34
N SER A 10 4.21 -5.09 -1.93
CA SER A 10 5.33 -5.64 -1.16
C SER A 10 6.36 -6.37 -2.04
N GLY A 11 6.04 -6.61 -3.31
CA GLY A 11 6.88 -7.41 -4.21
C GLY A 11 6.75 -8.93 -4.00
N GLY A 12 5.91 -9.37 -3.07
CA GLY A 12 5.58 -10.77 -2.89
C GLY A 12 4.67 -11.31 -3.99
N LEU A 13 4.53 -12.63 -4.06
CA LEU A 13 3.75 -13.33 -5.09
C LEU A 13 2.31 -12.82 -5.19
N ASP A 14 1.63 -12.68 -4.05
CA ASP A 14 0.22 -12.28 -4.00
C ASP A 14 -0.01 -10.88 -4.57
N THR A 15 0.81 -9.89 -4.16
CA THR A 15 0.68 -8.51 -4.64
C THR A 15 1.10 -8.38 -6.09
N THR A 16 2.06 -9.18 -6.54
CA THR A 16 2.51 -9.21 -7.93
C THR A 16 1.44 -9.79 -8.85
N ALA A 17 0.79 -10.87 -8.46
CA ALA A 17 -0.29 -11.51 -9.24
C ALA A 17 -1.56 -10.63 -9.34
N VAL A 18 -1.79 -9.74 -8.39
CA VAL A 18 -2.93 -8.81 -8.41
C VAL A 18 -2.80 -7.77 -9.53
N ILE A 19 -1.60 -7.39 -9.94
CA ILE A 19 -1.38 -6.37 -10.98
C ILE A 19 -2.02 -6.79 -12.31
N PRO A 20 -1.63 -7.92 -12.95
CA PRO A 20 -2.26 -8.36 -14.20
C PRO A 20 -3.75 -8.64 -14.00
N TRP A 21 -4.15 -9.21 -12.87
CA TRP A 21 -5.54 -9.48 -12.58
C TRP A 21 -6.42 -8.22 -12.57
N LEU A 22 -5.95 -7.10 -11.99
CA LEU A 22 -6.66 -5.83 -12.01
C LEU A 22 -6.77 -5.25 -13.42
N LYS A 23 -5.75 -5.41 -14.24
CA LYS A 23 -5.76 -4.95 -15.64
C LYS A 23 -6.73 -5.74 -16.49
N GLU A 24 -6.73 -7.07 -16.38
CA GLU A 24 -7.59 -7.95 -17.17
C GLU A 24 -9.07 -7.85 -16.80
N ASN A 25 -9.39 -7.74 -15.50
CA ASN A 25 -10.78 -7.78 -15.05
C ASN A 25 -11.44 -6.41 -14.95
N TYR A 26 -10.67 -5.32 -14.81
CA TYR A 26 -11.20 -3.99 -14.59
C TYR A 26 -10.64 -2.92 -15.53
N ASP A 27 -9.69 -3.27 -16.38
CA ASP A 27 -8.98 -2.35 -17.30
C ASP A 27 -8.37 -1.14 -16.56
N TYR A 28 -7.84 -1.37 -15.35
CA TYR A 28 -7.21 -0.34 -14.54
C TYR A 28 -5.75 -0.10 -14.92
N ASP A 29 -5.32 1.16 -14.83
CA ASP A 29 -3.91 1.52 -14.76
C ASP A 29 -3.43 1.35 -13.30
N VAL A 30 -2.50 0.43 -13.08
CA VAL A 30 -2.03 0.06 -11.74
C VAL A 30 -0.79 0.83 -11.37
N VAL A 31 -0.89 1.67 -10.34
CA VAL A 31 0.21 2.37 -9.70
C VAL A 31 0.58 1.64 -8.43
N CYS A 32 1.77 1.09 -8.37
CA CYS A 32 2.26 0.39 -7.20
C CYS A 32 2.90 1.36 -6.20
N CYS A 33 2.71 1.11 -4.91
CA CYS A 33 3.34 1.86 -3.83
C CYS A 33 3.91 0.89 -2.79
N CYS A 34 5.23 0.86 -2.68
CA CYS A 34 5.94 0.15 -1.62
C CYS A 34 6.32 1.15 -0.53
N VAL A 35 6.00 0.84 0.71
CA VAL A 35 6.32 1.66 1.88
C VAL A 35 7.38 0.92 2.69
N ASN A 36 8.60 1.48 2.74
CA ASN A 36 9.71 0.94 3.52
C ASN A 36 9.54 1.36 4.98
N VAL A 37 9.27 0.39 5.83
CA VAL A 37 9.19 0.54 7.28
C VAL A 37 10.32 -0.22 8.00
N GLY A 38 11.39 -0.58 7.27
CA GLY A 38 12.56 -1.28 7.80
C GLY A 38 12.68 -2.75 7.39
N GLN A 39 12.03 -3.17 6.30
CA GLN A 39 12.10 -4.55 5.79
C GLN A 39 13.41 -4.91 5.05
N GLY A 40 14.40 -4.01 5.04
CA GLY A 40 15.74 -4.29 4.51
C GLY A 40 15.78 -4.57 3.02
N ASN A 41 16.47 -5.64 2.62
CA ASN A 41 16.77 -5.98 1.22
C ASN A 41 15.54 -6.46 0.39
N GLU A 42 14.37 -6.56 0.98
CA GLU A 42 13.16 -6.94 0.25
C GLU A 42 12.75 -5.92 -0.83
N ILE A 43 13.34 -4.72 -0.77
CA ILE A 43 13.10 -3.63 -1.72
C ILE A 43 13.89 -3.81 -3.03
N ASP A 44 14.95 -4.60 -3.00
CA ASP A 44 15.79 -4.82 -4.17
C ASP A 44 15.04 -5.56 -5.29
N GLY A 45 15.16 -5.04 -6.51
CA GLY A 45 14.51 -5.61 -7.69
C GLY A 45 12.99 -5.39 -7.77
N LEU A 46 12.37 -4.65 -6.85
CA LEU A 46 10.93 -4.33 -6.88
C LEU A 46 10.51 -3.63 -8.16
N GLN A 47 11.35 -2.73 -8.66
CA GLN A 47 11.04 -1.92 -9.83
C GLN A 47 10.92 -2.79 -11.09
N GLU A 48 11.84 -3.73 -11.27
CA GLU A 48 11.80 -4.67 -12.40
C GLU A 48 10.59 -5.61 -12.28
N ARG A 49 10.34 -6.18 -11.10
CA ARG A 49 9.19 -7.05 -10.85
C ARG A 49 7.85 -6.36 -11.12
N ALA A 50 7.68 -5.14 -10.61
CA ALA A 50 6.46 -4.36 -10.85
C ALA A 50 6.26 -4.06 -12.34
N LYS A 51 7.33 -3.66 -13.05
CA LYS A 51 7.30 -3.38 -14.48
C LYS A 51 6.97 -4.62 -15.31
N LEU A 52 7.62 -5.75 -15.01
CA LEU A 52 7.36 -7.03 -15.71
C LEU A 52 5.92 -7.52 -15.49
N SER A 53 5.34 -7.23 -14.33
CA SER A 53 3.94 -7.56 -14.02
C SER A 53 2.94 -6.60 -14.64
N GLY A 54 3.40 -5.54 -15.31
CA GLY A 54 2.58 -4.59 -16.04
C GLY A 54 2.09 -3.40 -15.21
N ALA A 55 2.72 -3.08 -14.09
CA ALA A 55 2.47 -1.83 -13.37
C ALA A 55 2.85 -0.62 -14.24
N GLU A 56 2.03 0.43 -14.23
CA GLU A 56 2.31 1.68 -14.92
C GLU A 56 3.46 2.43 -14.22
N LYS A 57 3.47 2.39 -12.88
CA LYS A 57 4.41 3.14 -12.06
C LYS A 57 4.63 2.46 -10.71
N LEU A 58 5.82 2.63 -10.15
CA LEU A 58 6.14 2.22 -8.79
C LEU A 58 6.66 3.41 -7.99
N TYR A 59 6.08 3.63 -6.82
CA TYR A 59 6.61 4.51 -5.77
C TYR A 59 7.23 3.65 -4.68
N ILE A 60 8.45 4.00 -4.27
CA ILE A 60 9.11 3.44 -3.10
C ILE A 60 9.27 4.60 -2.12
N LEU A 61 8.61 4.50 -0.96
CA LEU A 61 8.63 5.53 0.07
C LEU A 61 9.41 4.99 1.27
N ASP A 62 10.50 5.67 1.61
CA ASP A 62 11.23 5.40 2.85
C ASP A 62 10.61 6.21 3.97
N VAL A 63 10.05 5.51 4.96
CA VAL A 63 9.37 6.10 6.12
C VAL A 63 9.83 5.46 7.43
N VAL A 64 11.05 4.90 7.44
CA VAL A 64 11.59 4.21 8.62
C VAL A 64 11.60 5.12 9.84
N ASP A 65 12.10 6.36 9.69
CA ASP A 65 12.16 7.32 10.79
C ASP A 65 10.76 7.70 11.27
N GLU A 66 9.83 8.06 10.35
CA GLU A 66 8.43 8.35 10.70
C GLU A 66 7.77 7.16 11.41
N PHE A 67 8.05 5.94 10.95
CA PHE A 67 7.51 4.73 11.57
C PHE A 67 8.05 4.51 12.98
N CYS A 68 9.35 4.69 13.18
CA CYS A 68 9.98 4.54 14.49
C CYS A 68 9.48 5.58 15.49
N ASP A 69 9.45 6.84 15.10
CA ASP A 69 9.15 7.95 16.01
C ASP A 69 7.66 8.08 16.32
N GLU A 70 6.79 7.94 15.32
CA GLU A 70 5.36 8.22 15.47
C GLU A 70 4.53 6.97 15.84
N TYR A 71 5.03 5.76 15.57
CA TYR A 71 4.27 4.52 15.77
C TYR A 71 4.94 3.55 16.73
N VAL A 72 6.23 3.27 16.55
CA VAL A 72 6.94 2.29 17.39
C VAL A 72 7.23 2.86 18.78
N ALA A 73 7.82 4.05 18.87
CA ALA A 73 8.20 4.64 20.14
C ALA A 73 7.02 4.82 21.09
N PRO A 74 5.84 5.34 20.67
CA PRO A 74 4.67 5.41 21.55
C PRO A 74 4.18 4.05 22.03
N CYS A 75 4.22 3.02 21.18
CA CYS A 75 3.83 1.66 21.58
C CYS A 75 4.79 1.07 22.62
N VAL A 76 6.08 1.29 22.46
CA VAL A 76 7.09 0.87 23.44
C VAL A 76 6.91 1.60 24.76
N GLN A 77 6.71 2.92 24.73
CA GLN A 77 6.46 3.73 25.92
C GLN A 77 5.20 3.31 26.67
N ALA A 78 4.15 2.91 25.94
CA ALA A 78 2.91 2.41 26.51
C ALA A 78 2.99 0.93 26.94
N ASN A 79 4.12 0.25 26.71
CA ASN A 79 4.26 -1.20 26.90
C ASN A 79 3.12 -1.98 26.20
N ALA A 80 2.73 -1.52 25.00
CA ALA A 80 1.58 -2.04 24.30
C ALA A 80 1.89 -3.39 23.66
N THR A 81 1.12 -4.41 24.05
CA THR A 81 1.18 -5.76 23.49
C THR A 81 -0.24 -6.28 23.27
N TYR A 82 -0.41 -7.22 22.38
CA TYR A 82 -1.67 -7.94 22.21
C TYR A 82 -1.55 -9.29 22.94
N GLU A 83 -2.46 -9.54 23.89
CA GLU A 83 -2.51 -10.76 24.71
C GLU A 83 -1.18 -11.09 25.43
N ASN A 84 -0.38 -10.06 25.76
CA ASN A 84 0.97 -10.15 26.37
C ASN A 84 2.03 -10.91 25.55
N GLU A 85 1.75 -11.21 24.29
CA GLU A 85 2.67 -11.99 23.43
C GLU A 85 3.05 -11.24 22.15
N TYR A 86 2.09 -10.62 21.47
CA TYR A 86 2.31 -10.03 20.16
C TYR A 86 2.70 -8.54 20.24
N LEU A 87 3.86 -8.20 19.67
CA LEU A 87 4.46 -6.85 19.75
C LEU A 87 3.86 -5.82 18.76
N LEU A 88 2.73 -6.07 18.14
CA LEU A 88 1.96 -5.16 17.29
C LEU A 88 2.69 -4.61 16.03
N GLY A 89 3.81 -5.16 15.60
CA GLY A 89 4.60 -4.65 14.48
C GLY A 89 3.77 -4.43 13.21
N THR A 90 3.05 -5.47 12.77
CA THR A 90 2.17 -5.39 11.59
C THR A 90 0.99 -4.43 11.80
N SER A 91 0.45 -4.39 13.02
CA SER A 91 -0.69 -3.53 13.35
C SER A 91 -0.33 -2.06 13.30
N MET A 92 0.87 -1.69 13.75
CA MET A 92 1.38 -0.32 13.72
C MET A 92 1.72 0.17 12.31
N ALA A 93 2.23 -0.72 11.45
CA ALA A 93 2.61 -0.36 10.08
C ALA A 93 1.40 -0.03 9.19
N ARG A 94 0.26 -0.69 9.39
CA ARG A 94 -0.92 -0.54 8.53
C ARG A 94 -1.48 0.89 8.44
N PRO A 95 -1.65 1.65 9.54
CA PRO A 95 -2.11 3.04 9.47
C PRO A 95 -1.16 3.93 8.68
N LEU A 96 0.14 3.77 8.86
CA LEU A 96 1.15 4.53 8.12
C LEU A 96 1.12 4.18 6.62
N ILE A 97 1.07 2.90 6.27
CA ILE A 97 0.93 2.47 4.87
C ILE A 97 -0.32 3.07 4.25
N ALA A 98 -1.47 3.04 4.95
CA ALA A 98 -2.71 3.65 4.47
C ALA A 98 -2.58 5.17 4.24
N LYS A 99 -1.95 5.89 5.17
CA LYS A 99 -1.65 7.33 5.03
C LYS A 99 -0.85 7.59 3.76
N LYS A 100 0.22 6.84 3.52
CA LYS A 100 1.07 6.99 2.34
C LYS A 100 0.38 6.63 1.03
N LEU A 101 -0.46 5.61 1.01
CA LEU A 101 -1.29 5.28 -0.16
C LEU A 101 -2.24 6.43 -0.52
N VAL A 102 -2.86 7.08 0.46
CA VAL A 102 -3.72 8.25 0.23
C VAL A 102 -2.91 9.42 -0.33
N GLU A 103 -1.70 9.67 0.19
CA GLU A 103 -0.80 10.71 -0.32
C GLU A 103 -0.46 10.47 -1.80
N ILE A 104 -0.10 9.25 -2.17
CA ILE A 104 0.17 8.88 -3.57
C ILE A 104 -1.08 8.98 -4.43
N ALA A 105 -2.23 8.54 -3.94
CA ALA A 105 -3.49 8.68 -4.67
C ALA A 105 -3.81 10.14 -5.00
N ARG A 106 -3.62 11.04 -4.03
CA ARG A 106 -3.78 12.49 -4.26
C ARG A 106 -2.78 13.03 -5.28
N LYS A 107 -1.53 12.59 -5.24
CA LYS A 107 -0.48 12.97 -6.20
C LYS A 107 -0.82 12.50 -7.62
N GLU A 108 -1.45 11.34 -7.77
CA GLU A 108 -1.88 10.78 -9.06
C GLU A 108 -3.22 11.37 -9.57
N GLY A 109 -3.75 12.39 -8.92
CA GLY A 109 -4.90 13.15 -9.42
C GLY A 109 -6.23 12.86 -8.70
N TYR A 110 -6.19 12.19 -7.55
CA TYR A 110 -7.36 12.03 -6.71
C TYR A 110 -7.79 13.40 -6.16
N LYS A 111 -8.90 13.93 -6.68
CA LYS A 111 -9.54 15.15 -6.15
C LYS A 111 -10.65 14.75 -5.17
N ASN A 112 -10.64 15.34 -3.97
CA ASN A 112 -11.66 15.15 -2.94
C ASN A 112 -13.08 15.27 -3.51
N GLY A 113 -13.83 14.19 -3.51
CA GLY A 113 -15.22 14.19 -3.94
C GLY A 113 -15.82 12.80 -3.84
N ASN A 114 -16.49 12.52 -2.71
CA ASN A 114 -17.22 11.31 -2.38
C ASN A 114 -16.36 10.06 -2.15
N TYR A 115 -15.93 9.94 -0.90
CA TYR A 115 -15.49 8.72 -0.28
C TYR A 115 -16.59 7.63 -0.40
N LYS A 116 -16.63 6.94 -1.52
CA LYS A 116 -17.08 5.56 -1.52
C LYS A 116 -15.82 4.69 -1.52
N ASP A 117 -15.00 4.89 -0.50
CA ASP A 117 -13.92 3.99 -0.16
C ASP A 117 -14.52 2.65 0.20
N LYS A 118 -14.70 1.83 -0.81
CA LYS A 118 -14.80 0.41 -0.55
C LYS A 118 -13.40 -0.08 -0.24
N TRP A 119 -12.96 0.15 1.00
CA TRP A 119 -12.04 -0.76 1.66
C TRP A 119 -12.69 -2.14 1.60
N ARG A 120 -12.54 -2.83 0.49
CA ARG A 120 -12.94 -4.22 0.43
C ARG A 120 -11.84 -5.02 1.11
N HIS A 121 -11.96 -5.14 2.42
CA HIS A 121 -11.43 -6.27 3.14
C HIS A 121 -12.23 -7.48 2.67
N ASN A 122 -11.82 -8.06 1.56
CA ASN A 122 -12.29 -9.39 1.20
C ASN A 122 -11.41 -10.36 2.00
N SER A 123 -11.99 -11.01 2.98
CA SER A 123 -11.33 -11.98 3.85
C SER A 123 -10.67 -13.15 3.10
N SER A 124 -10.93 -13.31 1.83
CA SER A 124 -10.33 -14.31 0.95
C SER A 124 -9.25 -13.80 -0.01
N LYS A 125 -9.04 -12.47 -0.13
CA LYS A 125 -8.03 -11.89 -1.01
C LYS A 125 -7.36 -10.70 -0.31
N ARG A 126 -6.16 -10.94 0.20
CA ARG A 126 -5.33 -9.97 0.95
C ARG A 126 -4.70 -8.94 0.04
N PHE A 127 -5.47 -8.03 -0.56
CA PHE A 127 -4.82 -6.90 -1.20
C PHE A 127 -5.34 -5.57 -0.67
N PHE A 128 -4.45 -4.61 -0.52
CA PHE A 128 -4.75 -3.25 -0.16
C PHE A 128 -4.56 -2.36 -1.39
N GLY A 129 -5.65 -1.70 -1.83
CA GLY A 129 -5.57 -0.77 -2.94
C GLY A 129 -6.63 0.33 -2.81
N ILE A 130 -6.29 1.53 -3.27
CA ILE A 130 -7.19 2.68 -3.34
C ILE A 130 -7.55 2.88 -4.81
N ARG A 131 -8.83 2.74 -5.13
CA ARG A 131 -9.36 3.03 -6.46
C ARG A 131 -9.51 4.53 -6.64
N ILE A 132 -8.91 5.07 -7.68
CA ILE A 132 -9.02 6.46 -8.07
C ILE A 132 -10.00 6.54 -9.23
N LYS A 133 -11.18 7.16 -9.00
CA LYS A 133 -12.07 7.55 -10.09
C LYS A 133 -11.69 8.94 -10.57
N CYS A 134 -11.16 9.04 -11.79
CA CYS A 134 -11.08 10.29 -12.50
C CYS A 134 -12.52 10.67 -12.92
N ARG A 135 -13.13 11.66 -12.28
CA ARG A 135 -14.34 12.29 -12.81
C ARG A 135 -13.92 13.40 -13.77
N HIS A 136 -14.52 13.36 -14.97
CA HIS A 136 -14.55 14.49 -15.89
C HIS A 136 -15.29 15.67 -15.30
#